data_fbb9e3c143452e3ec252e3e59a1f26d5
#
_entry.id   fbb9e3c143452e3ec252e3e59a1f26d5
#
_cell.length_a   1.000
_cell.length_b   1.000
_cell.length_c   1.000
_cell.angle_alpha   90.00
_cell.angle_beta   90.00
_cell.angle_gamma   90.00
#
_symmetry.space_group_name_H-M   'P 1'
#
loop_
_entity.id
_entity.type
_entity.pdbx_description
1 polymer ?
#
loop_
_entity_poly.entity_id
_entity_poly.type
_entity_poly.pdbx_seq_one_letter_code
_entity_poly.pdbx_strand_id
1 'polypeptide(L)'
;MTSFANSLLDFGPIPDDQALGLGSGADLAFSGASGHAPGVSPPWVVSAALGMLVLGATSAHPTKPKPKAKAHPHRSHGVQHKKTIPLSHSPGSPAAAYGQLTPAACLSLLDQRHVPYSREEPKRGVKIPVRLTGRVGGVLYRTDFPDGERATVPWEIFDCRLVLSLDDFGETLRAHSIAEVRMFSAWRPPAKSWPMTEWGRRHQGALAIDVRELRKDNGEVLNVLDHFHGLLGAEQCVPAARPPNPDSPEARELHELVCAAARAHVFNSILTPNYNPAHKNHFHLELTPDVDWFMLR
;
A
#
# COMPACT_ATOMS: atom_id res chain seq x y z
N MET A 1 -5.21 -40.21 28.20
CA MET A 1 -6.67 -40.30 28.05
C MET A 1 -7.31 -39.25 28.92
N THR A 2 -7.57 -38.09 28.40
CA THR A 2 -8.44 -37.06 29.01
C THR A 2 -9.07 -36.25 27.86
N SER A 3 -10.35 -36.46 27.73
CA SER A 3 -11.27 -35.86 26.77
C SER A 3 -11.47 -34.42 27.11
N PHE A 4 -11.34 -33.50 26.12
CA PHE A 4 -11.86 -32.14 26.21
C PHE A 4 -13.10 -32.02 25.32
N ALA A 5 -14.20 -31.71 25.98
CA ALA A 5 -15.51 -31.58 25.39
C ALA A 5 -15.65 -30.29 24.59
N ASN A 6 -16.28 -30.40 23.42
CA ASN A 6 -16.82 -29.34 22.61
C ASN A 6 -17.86 -28.50 23.38
N SER A 7 -17.66 -27.19 23.44
CA SER A 7 -18.72 -26.23 23.79
C SER A 7 -19.16 -25.53 22.52
N LEU A 8 -20.27 -26.01 21.96
CA LEU A 8 -21.06 -25.33 20.93
C LEU A 8 -21.84 -24.21 21.62
N LEU A 9 -21.56 -22.95 21.25
CA LEU A 9 -22.41 -21.80 21.57
C LEU A 9 -23.53 -21.72 20.53
N ASP A 10 -24.73 -21.99 21.01
CA ASP A 10 -26.01 -21.93 20.33
C ASP A 10 -26.39 -20.44 20.14
N PHE A 11 -26.42 -19.96 18.89
CA PHE A 11 -27.04 -18.69 18.56
C PHE A 11 -28.47 -18.93 18.11
N GLY A 12 -29.41 -18.49 18.95
CA GLY A 12 -30.82 -18.50 18.64
C GLY A 12 -31.21 -17.54 17.51
N PRO A 13 -32.38 -17.71 16.87
CA PRO A 13 -32.77 -16.98 15.69
C PRO A 13 -33.15 -15.52 15.99
N ILE A 14 -32.74 -14.61 15.09
CA ILE A 14 -33.14 -13.20 15.06
C ILE A 14 -34.54 -13.12 14.46
N PRO A 15 -35.50 -12.38 15.08
CA PRO A 15 -36.85 -12.25 14.53
C PRO A 15 -36.91 -11.24 13.37
N ASP A 16 -37.53 -11.68 12.27
CA ASP A 16 -38.12 -10.82 11.24
C ASP A 16 -39.26 -10.00 11.85
N ASP A 17 -39.20 -8.66 11.74
CA ASP A 17 -40.38 -7.82 11.51
C ASP A 17 -39.97 -6.36 11.39
N GLN A 18 -40.17 -5.73 10.26
CA GLN A 18 -41.20 -4.73 9.98
C GLN A 18 -41.04 -4.13 8.58
N ALA A 19 -41.96 -4.57 7.75
CA ALA A 19 -42.34 -3.87 6.51
C ALA A 19 -43.37 -2.79 6.87
N LEU A 20 -43.18 -1.56 6.44
CA LEU A 20 -44.14 -0.45 6.21
C LEU A 20 -43.33 0.69 5.57
N GLY A 21 -43.68 1.37 4.50
CA GLY A 21 -44.92 1.60 3.84
C GLY A 21 -44.64 2.40 2.56
N LEU A 22 -45.46 2.10 1.58
CA LEU A 22 -45.55 2.81 0.31
C LEU A 22 -46.00 4.26 0.47
N GLY A 23 -45.31 5.20 -0.15
CA GLY A 23 -45.71 6.57 -0.37
C GLY A 23 -45.45 6.97 -1.82
N SER A 24 -46.52 6.93 -2.61
CA SER A 24 -46.60 7.39 -4.01
C SER A 24 -46.67 8.91 -4.09
N GLY A 25 -46.09 9.45 -5.18
CA GLY A 25 -46.65 10.67 -5.76
C GLY A 25 -45.70 11.83 -5.95
N ALA A 26 -45.28 12.11 -7.15
CA ALA A 26 -45.70 13.25 -7.95
C ALA A 26 -44.72 13.51 -9.12
N ASP A 27 -45.27 13.35 -10.29
CA ASP A 27 -44.76 13.85 -11.58
C ASP A 27 -44.52 15.35 -11.54
N LEU A 28 -43.38 15.81 -12.06
CA LEU A 28 -43.28 17.12 -12.68
C LEU A 28 -42.37 17.02 -13.92
N ALA A 29 -43.05 16.97 -15.04
CA ALA A 29 -42.50 17.24 -16.36
C ALA A 29 -42.06 18.70 -16.47
N PHE A 30 -40.86 18.95 -16.99
CA PHE A 30 -40.53 20.23 -17.60
C PHE A 30 -39.87 20.02 -18.97
N SER A 31 -40.61 20.47 -19.94
CA SER A 31 -40.34 20.55 -21.36
C SER A 31 -39.42 21.73 -21.68
N GLY A 32 -38.56 21.51 -22.71
CA GLY A 32 -38.23 22.57 -23.67
C GLY A 32 -36.91 23.28 -23.49
N ALA A 33 -35.99 23.16 -24.36
CA ALA A 33 -35.79 23.96 -25.57
C ALA A 33 -34.37 23.70 -26.12
N SER A 34 -34.37 23.31 -27.35
CA SER A 34 -33.22 23.30 -28.28
C SER A 34 -32.68 24.71 -28.54
N GLY A 35 -31.36 24.85 -28.41
CA GLY A 35 -30.65 26.04 -28.89
C GLY A 35 -29.35 25.64 -29.56
N HIS A 36 -29.38 25.52 -30.89
CA HIS A 36 -28.20 25.47 -31.75
C HIS A 36 -27.55 26.83 -31.83
N ALA A 37 -26.25 26.92 -31.64
CA ALA A 37 -25.45 28.03 -32.19
C ALA A 37 -24.08 27.48 -32.66
N PRO A 38 -23.59 28.00 -33.81
CA PRO A 38 -22.55 27.37 -34.61
C PRO A 38 -21.13 27.78 -34.22
N GLY A 39 -20.20 26.93 -34.68
CA GLY A 39 -18.78 26.95 -34.45
C GLY A 39 -18.00 28.21 -34.79
N VAL A 40 -16.89 28.35 -34.06
CA VAL A 40 -15.73 29.13 -34.49
C VAL A 40 -14.48 28.31 -34.21
N SER A 41 -13.80 27.89 -35.27
CA SER A 41 -12.47 27.29 -35.22
C SER A 41 -11.42 28.39 -35.13
N PRO A 42 -10.37 28.27 -34.27
CA PRO A 42 -9.24 29.18 -34.33
C PRO A 42 -8.21 28.72 -35.37
N PRO A 43 -7.51 29.68 -36.00
CA PRO A 43 -6.59 29.43 -37.11
C PRO A 43 -5.23 28.89 -36.61
N TRP A 44 -4.66 28.03 -37.40
CA TRP A 44 -3.31 27.48 -37.29
C TRP A 44 -2.26 28.60 -37.46
N VAL A 45 -1.46 28.84 -36.44
CA VAL A 45 -0.26 29.70 -36.54
C VAL A 45 0.92 28.81 -36.96
N VAL A 46 1.36 28.98 -38.18
CA VAL A 46 2.61 28.40 -38.71
C VAL A 46 3.74 29.34 -38.27
N SER A 47 4.59 28.90 -37.35
CA SER A 47 5.85 29.59 -37.02
C SER A 47 6.98 29.01 -37.85
N ALA A 48 7.48 29.83 -38.74
CA ALA A 48 8.68 29.57 -39.54
C ALA A 48 9.93 29.70 -38.65
N ALA A 49 10.72 28.64 -38.57
CA ALA A 49 12.02 28.67 -37.93
C ALA A 49 13.06 29.24 -38.89
N LEU A 50 13.62 30.40 -38.55
CA LEU A 50 14.76 31.01 -39.22
C LEU A 50 16.04 30.37 -38.68
N GLY A 51 16.76 29.60 -39.51
CA GLY A 51 18.03 29.01 -39.18
C GLY A 51 19.16 30.08 -39.17
N MET A 52 19.79 30.28 -38.04
CA MET A 52 21.01 31.05 -37.89
C MET A 52 22.23 30.10 -37.90
N LEU A 53 22.98 30.15 -38.98
CA LEU A 53 24.31 29.50 -39.13
C LEU A 53 25.34 30.31 -38.33
N VAL A 54 25.82 29.78 -37.20
CA VAL A 54 26.93 30.38 -36.45
C VAL A 54 28.20 29.63 -36.80
N LEU A 55 29.06 30.28 -37.55
CA LEU A 55 30.44 29.83 -37.80
C LEU A 55 31.27 29.98 -36.52
N GLY A 56 31.55 28.85 -35.86
CA GLY A 56 32.38 28.79 -34.66
C GLY A 56 33.85 28.83 -34.99
N ALA A 57 34.54 29.87 -34.60
CA ALA A 57 36.01 29.94 -34.60
C ALA A 57 36.57 29.09 -33.46
N THR A 58 37.43 28.10 -33.82
CA THR A 58 38.14 27.28 -32.84
C THR A 58 39.30 28.09 -32.25
N SER A 59 39.14 28.53 -31.02
CA SER A 59 40.23 29.10 -30.24
C SER A 59 40.94 28.00 -29.46
N ALA A 60 42.16 27.72 -29.81
CA ALA A 60 43.06 26.79 -29.10
C ALA A 60 43.48 27.46 -27.77
N HIS A 61 43.01 26.91 -26.63
CA HIS A 61 43.51 27.32 -25.32
C HIS A 61 44.73 26.45 -24.94
N PRO A 62 45.80 27.07 -24.40
CA PRO A 62 46.98 26.32 -23.93
C PRO A 62 46.60 25.56 -22.64
N THR A 63 46.85 24.25 -22.64
CA THR A 63 46.66 23.38 -21.50
C THR A 63 47.68 23.69 -20.41
N LYS A 64 47.19 24.17 -19.25
CA LYS A 64 48.00 24.26 -18.02
C LYS A 64 48.30 22.85 -17.47
N PRO A 65 49.52 22.59 -16.99
CA PRO A 65 49.86 21.27 -16.42
C PRO A 65 49.06 21.03 -15.14
N LYS A 66 48.44 19.83 -15.01
CA LYS A 66 47.73 19.36 -13.82
C LYS A 66 48.67 19.30 -12.62
N PRO A 67 48.31 19.84 -11.47
CA PRO A 67 49.05 19.64 -10.24
C PRO A 67 48.99 18.15 -9.82
N LYS A 68 50.15 17.60 -9.45
CA LYS A 68 50.28 16.23 -8.91
C LYS A 68 49.37 16.11 -7.66
N ALA A 69 48.43 15.17 -7.72
CA ALA A 69 47.57 14.83 -6.60
C ALA A 69 48.42 14.31 -5.43
N LYS A 70 48.34 14.99 -4.28
CA LYS A 70 48.89 14.50 -3.00
C LYS A 70 48.05 13.25 -2.61
N ALA A 71 48.77 12.13 -2.39
CA ALA A 71 48.16 10.92 -1.87
C ALA A 71 47.53 11.23 -0.49
N HIS A 72 46.20 11.17 -0.44
CA HIS A 72 45.49 11.18 0.84
C HIS A 72 45.65 9.79 1.51
N PRO A 73 45.94 9.74 2.84
CA PRO A 73 46.00 8.46 3.52
C PRO A 73 44.65 7.77 3.43
N HIS A 74 44.66 6.53 3.02
CA HIS A 74 43.51 5.61 3.00
C HIS A 74 42.92 5.55 4.43
N ARG A 75 41.84 6.27 4.66
CA ARG A 75 41.02 6.10 5.85
C ARG A 75 40.37 4.72 5.72
N SER A 76 40.84 3.76 6.50
CA SER A 76 40.21 2.45 6.62
C SER A 76 38.74 2.69 7.01
N HIS A 77 37.83 2.43 6.08
CA HIS A 77 36.42 2.39 6.39
C HIS A 77 36.24 1.18 7.31
N GLY A 78 36.03 1.46 8.60
CA GLY A 78 35.66 0.44 9.55
C GLY A 78 34.46 -0.34 8.97
N VAL A 79 34.59 -1.64 8.92
CA VAL A 79 33.53 -2.56 8.53
C VAL A 79 32.38 -2.28 9.52
N GLN A 80 31.38 -1.54 9.07
CA GLN A 80 30.14 -1.41 9.83
C GLN A 80 29.55 -2.83 9.87
N HIS A 81 29.67 -3.49 11.01
CA HIS A 81 28.91 -4.69 11.30
C HIS A 81 27.43 -4.36 11.07
N LYS A 82 26.86 -4.89 9.99
CA LYS A 82 25.42 -4.84 9.76
C LYS A 82 24.79 -5.45 11.00
N LYS A 83 24.17 -4.60 11.85
CA LYS A 83 23.43 -5.06 13.02
C LYS A 83 22.39 -6.05 12.53
N THR A 84 22.57 -7.32 12.86
CA THR A 84 21.62 -8.38 12.47
C THR A 84 20.29 -8.02 13.11
N ILE A 85 19.27 -7.82 12.27
CA ILE A 85 17.93 -7.47 12.73
C ILE A 85 17.34 -8.73 13.37
N PRO A 86 16.99 -8.72 14.66
CA PRO A 86 16.35 -9.87 15.26
C PRO A 86 14.98 -10.06 14.61
N LEU A 87 14.76 -11.24 14.02
CA LEU A 87 13.46 -11.71 13.57
C LEU A 87 12.82 -12.47 14.73
N SER A 88 11.58 -12.15 15.05
CA SER A 88 10.80 -12.95 16.00
C SER A 88 10.08 -14.05 15.23
N HIS A 89 10.12 -15.29 15.76
CA HIS A 89 9.32 -16.38 15.24
C HIS A 89 7.85 -16.16 15.62
N SER A 90 6.95 -16.36 14.67
CA SER A 90 5.50 -16.25 14.85
C SER A 90 4.79 -17.41 14.13
N PRO A 91 5.12 -18.67 14.49
CA PRO A 91 4.46 -19.82 13.89
C PRO A 91 2.95 -19.78 14.23
N GLY A 92 2.12 -20.08 13.23
CA GLY A 92 0.66 -20.02 13.38
C GLY A 92 0.05 -18.62 13.34
N SER A 93 0.85 -17.58 13.05
CA SER A 93 0.29 -16.25 12.79
C SER A 93 -0.61 -16.23 11.55
N PRO A 94 -1.59 -15.31 11.45
CA PRO A 94 -2.38 -15.14 10.24
C PRO A 94 -1.53 -14.98 8.99
N ALA A 95 -0.49 -14.15 9.03
CA ALA A 95 0.41 -13.94 7.90
C ALA A 95 1.11 -15.23 7.46
N ALA A 96 1.61 -16.05 8.41
CA ALA A 96 2.24 -17.32 8.09
C ALA A 96 1.24 -18.31 7.47
N ALA A 97 0.01 -18.36 8.00
CA ALA A 97 -1.05 -19.22 7.48
C ALA A 97 -1.45 -18.81 6.06
N TYR A 98 -1.67 -17.51 5.80
CA TYR A 98 -2.03 -17.01 4.46
C TYR A 98 -0.90 -17.22 3.45
N GLY A 99 0.36 -17.04 3.88
CA GLY A 99 1.52 -17.24 3.04
C GLY A 99 1.60 -18.62 2.37
N GLN A 100 1.04 -19.65 3.02
CA GLN A 100 1.05 -21.05 2.58
C GLN A 100 -0.16 -21.44 1.71
N LEU A 101 -1.16 -20.57 1.55
CA LEU A 101 -2.37 -20.93 0.83
C LEU A 101 -2.11 -21.23 -0.66
N THR A 102 -2.75 -22.29 -1.13
CA THR A 102 -2.86 -22.57 -2.56
C THR A 102 -3.80 -21.54 -3.21
N PRO A 103 -3.72 -21.33 -4.55
CA PRO A 103 -4.63 -20.42 -5.24
C PRO A 103 -6.11 -20.72 -4.99
N ALA A 104 -6.50 -21.98 -5.05
CA ALA A 104 -7.88 -22.38 -4.82
C ALA A 104 -8.34 -22.11 -3.38
N ALA A 105 -7.51 -22.42 -2.38
CA ALA A 105 -7.84 -22.18 -0.97
C ALA A 105 -7.93 -20.67 -0.66
N CYS A 106 -7.02 -19.87 -1.20
CA CYS A 106 -7.04 -18.42 -1.00
C CYS A 106 -8.32 -17.78 -1.57
N LEU A 107 -8.65 -18.07 -2.84
CA LEU A 107 -9.86 -17.52 -3.47
C LEU A 107 -11.13 -17.99 -2.75
N SER A 108 -11.18 -19.27 -2.33
CA SER A 108 -12.31 -19.79 -1.54
C SER A 108 -12.48 -19.04 -0.22
N LEU A 109 -11.39 -18.64 0.45
CA LEU A 109 -11.46 -17.84 1.68
C LEU A 109 -11.97 -16.42 1.41
N LEU A 110 -11.56 -15.77 0.31
CA LEU A 110 -12.12 -14.46 -0.06
C LEU A 110 -13.63 -14.56 -0.31
N ASP A 111 -14.07 -15.62 -1.02
CA ASP A 111 -15.48 -15.86 -1.29
C ASP A 111 -16.28 -16.10 0.02
N GLN A 112 -15.75 -16.93 0.93
CA GLN A 112 -16.36 -17.22 2.24
C GLN A 112 -16.48 -15.96 3.13
N ARG A 113 -15.48 -15.06 3.05
CA ARG A 113 -15.48 -13.80 3.80
C ARG A 113 -16.25 -12.68 3.09
N HIS A 114 -16.84 -12.96 1.93
CA HIS A 114 -17.54 -11.98 1.09
C HIS A 114 -16.70 -10.76 0.75
N VAL A 115 -15.39 -10.95 0.58
CA VAL A 115 -14.48 -9.88 0.15
C VAL A 115 -14.81 -9.48 -1.29
N PRO A 116 -15.06 -8.20 -1.60
CA PRO A 116 -15.37 -7.76 -2.95
C PRO A 116 -14.10 -7.67 -3.81
N TYR A 117 -13.94 -8.60 -4.76
CA TYR A 117 -12.80 -8.62 -5.68
C TYR A 117 -13.21 -9.09 -7.07
N SER A 118 -12.35 -8.83 -8.05
CA SER A 118 -12.36 -9.47 -9.37
C SER A 118 -11.03 -10.18 -9.59
N ARG A 119 -11.07 -11.28 -10.35
CA ARG A 119 -9.84 -11.96 -10.80
C ARG A 119 -9.19 -11.14 -11.90
N GLU A 120 -7.89 -11.08 -11.87
CA GLU A 120 -7.07 -10.47 -12.91
C GLU A 120 -6.44 -11.54 -13.81
N GLU A 121 -6.19 -11.19 -15.06
CA GLU A 121 -5.38 -12.00 -15.95
C GLU A 121 -3.99 -12.25 -15.35
N PRO A 122 -3.29 -13.34 -15.73
CA PRO A 122 -1.97 -13.64 -15.20
C PRO A 122 -1.01 -12.45 -15.29
N LYS A 123 -0.36 -12.13 -14.17
CA LYS A 123 0.60 -11.03 -14.05
C LYS A 123 1.99 -11.57 -13.70
N ARG A 124 3.04 -11.01 -14.32
CA ARG A 124 4.42 -11.38 -14.01
C ARG A 124 4.70 -11.21 -12.52
N GLY A 125 5.24 -12.24 -11.90
CA GLY A 125 5.56 -12.25 -10.48
C GLY A 125 4.40 -12.48 -9.53
N VAL A 126 3.13 -12.31 -9.94
CA VAL A 126 1.96 -12.45 -9.07
C VAL A 126 1.35 -13.84 -9.22
N LYS A 127 1.28 -14.58 -8.12
CA LYS A 127 0.79 -15.97 -8.12
C LYS A 127 -0.73 -16.04 -8.23
N ILE A 128 -1.44 -15.13 -7.54
CA ILE A 128 -2.91 -15.13 -7.43
C ILE A 128 -3.42 -13.70 -7.60
N PRO A 129 -3.36 -13.16 -8.84
CA PRO A 129 -3.68 -11.75 -9.06
C PRO A 129 -5.18 -11.49 -8.94
N VAL A 130 -5.53 -10.49 -8.13
CA VAL A 130 -6.89 -10.00 -7.92
C VAL A 130 -6.89 -8.47 -7.85
N ARG A 131 -8.06 -7.87 -8.10
CA ARG A 131 -8.32 -6.43 -7.93
C ARG A 131 -9.49 -6.26 -6.98
N LEU A 132 -9.38 -5.30 -6.07
CA LEU A 132 -10.47 -4.97 -5.15
C LEU A 132 -11.56 -4.19 -5.87
N THR A 133 -12.81 -4.59 -5.69
CA THR A 133 -13.98 -3.93 -6.27
C THR A 133 -14.82 -3.18 -5.22
N GLY A 134 -14.41 -3.25 -3.96
CA GLY A 134 -15.09 -2.60 -2.84
C GLY A 134 -14.21 -2.53 -1.60
N ARG A 135 -14.86 -2.38 -0.44
CA ARG A 135 -14.19 -2.32 0.86
C ARG A 135 -13.76 -3.70 1.32
N VAL A 136 -12.54 -3.81 1.85
CA VAL A 136 -11.98 -5.03 2.42
C VAL A 136 -11.82 -4.82 3.92
N GLY A 137 -12.35 -5.72 4.72
CA GLY A 137 -12.42 -5.52 6.18
C GLY A 137 -13.14 -4.23 6.58
N GLY A 138 -14.06 -3.71 5.75
CA GLY A 138 -14.76 -2.45 5.95
C GLY A 138 -14.01 -1.20 5.49
N VAL A 139 -12.77 -1.33 4.98
CA VAL A 139 -11.87 -0.23 4.59
C VAL A 139 -11.66 -0.20 3.09
N LEU A 140 -11.65 1.00 2.49
CA LEU A 140 -11.35 1.19 1.08
C LEU A 140 -9.85 1.35 0.87
N TYR A 141 -9.23 0.47 0.09
CA TYR A 141 -7.81 0.56 -0.30
C TYR A 141 -7.71 1.10 -1.72
N ARG A 142 -6.97 2.19 -1.91
CA ARG A 142 -6.83 2.81 -3.24
C ARG A 142 -5.57 3.64 -3.39
N THR A 143 -5.18 3.86 -4.64
CA THR A 143 -4.20 4.88 -5.04
C THR A 143 -4.89 6.25 -5.24
N ASP A 144 -4.12 7.29 -5.62
CA ASP A 144 -4.67 8.62 -5.93
C ASP A 144 -5.22 8.75 -7.35
N PHE A 145 -5.18 7.68 -8.14
CA PHE A 145 -5.76 7.73 -9.48
C PHE A 145 -7.27 8.01 -9.43
N PRO A 146 -7.80 8.76 -10.41
CA PRO A 146 -9.23 8.95 -10.56
C PRO A 146 -9.96 7.60 -10.67
N ASP A 147 -11.19 7.53 -10.16
CA ASP A 147 -11.95 6.26 -10.13
C ASP A 147 -12.09 5.60 -11.51
N GLY A 148 -12.24 6.40 -12.58
CA GLY A 148 -12.32 5.91 -13.96
C GLY A 148 -11.02 5.24 -14.47
N GLU A 149 -9.88 5.54 -13.89
CA GLU A 149 -8.58 5.00 -14.28
C GLU A 149 -8.15 3.81 -13.42
N ARG A 150 -8.66 3.72 -12.18
CA ARG A 150 -8.25 2.71 -11.19
C ARG A 150 -8.42 1.28 -11.67
N ALA A 151 -9.42 1.02 -12.51
CA ALA A 151 -9.66 -0.30 -13.07
C ALA A 151 -8.52 -0.82 -13.95
N THR A 152 -7.66 0.05 -14.47
CA THR A 152 -6.59 -0.30 -15.43
C THR A 152 -5.18 -0.13 -14.88
N VAL A 153 -5.01 0.65 -13.79
CA VAL A 153 -3.66 0.88 -13.24
C VAL A 153 -3.09 -0.39 -12.59
N PRO A 154 -1.80 -0.69 -12.80
CA PRO A 154 -1.18 -1.90 -12.25
C PRO A 154 -1.03 -1.82 -10.72
N TRP A 155 -0.89 -0.64 -10.15
CA TRP A 155 -0.59 -0.44 -8.73
C TRP A 155 -1.71 -0.88 -7.78
N GLU A 156 -2.92 -1.17 -8.27
CA GLU A 156 -4.06 -1.71 -7.52
C GLU A 156 -4.34 -3.20 -7.81
N ILE A 157 -3.32 -3.93 -8.26
CA ILE A 157 -3.36 -5.39 -8.35
C ILE A 157 -2.72 -5.95 -7.08
N PHE A 158 -3.38 -6.94 -6.47
CA PHE A 158 -2.97 -7.58 -5.23
C PHE A 158 -2.80 -9.08 -5.47
N ASP A 159 -1.96 -9.72 -4.68
CA ASP A 159 -2.03 -11.17 -4.49
C ASP A 159 -3.16 -11.47 -3.49
N CYS A 160 -3.98 -12.47 -3.78
CA CYS A 160 -5.11 -12.88 -2.94
C CYS A 160 -4.72 -13.05 -1.46
N ARG A 161 -3.54 -13.59 -1.16
CA ARG A 161 -3.06 -13.83 0.20
C ARG A 161 -2.84 -12.53 0.98
N LEU A 162 -2.34 -11.49 0.31
CA LEU A 162 -2.23 -10.15 0.89
C LEU A 162 -3.62 -9.58 1.19
N VAL A 163 -4.61 -9.82 0.32
CA VAL A 163 -5.99 -9.34 0.56
C VAL A 163 -6.59 -9.91 1.83
N LEU A 164 -6.32 -11.19 2.17
CA LEU A 164 -6.74 -11.77 3.45
C LEU A 164 -6.08 -11.06 4.65
N SER A 165 -4.80 -10.70 4.55
CA SER A 165 -4.12 -9.90 5.57
C SER A 165 -4.72 -8.50 5.70
N LEU A 166 -5.12 -7.88 4.60
CA LEU A 166 -5.78 -6.57 4.59
C LEU A 166 -7.20 -6.64 5.18
N ASP A 167 -7.90 -7.75 4.97
CA ASP A 167 -9.22 -8.00 5.55
C ASP A 167 -9.13 -8.05 7.09
N ASP A 168 -8.20 -8.85 7.62
CA ASP A 168 -7.95 -8.89 9.07
C ASP A 168 -7.44 -7.54 9.62
N PHE A 169 -6.55 -6.86 8.89
CA PHE A 169 -6.07 -5.53 9.28
C PHE A 169 -7.20 -4.49 9.35
N GLY A 170 -8.27 -4.70 8.60
CA GLY A 170 -9.47 -3.87 8.64
C GLY A 170 -10.06 -3.75 10.04
N GLU A 171 -9.95 -4.76 10.90
CA GLU A 171 -10.39 -4.67 12.31
C GLU A 171 -9.61 -3.59 13.07
N THR A 172 -8.27 -3.61 12.97
CA THR A 172 -7.41 -2.59 13.57
C THR A 172 -7.75 -1.19 13.04
N LEU A 173 -7.88 -1.06 11.72
CA LEU A 173 -8.18 0.24 11.09
C LEU A 173 -9.52 0.80 11.55
N ARG A 174 -10.57 -0.02 11.59
CA ARG A 174 -11.89 0.42 12.06
C ARG A 174 -11.91 0.81 13.53
N ALA A 175 -11.13 0.16 14.39
CA ALA A 175 -10.98 0.56 15.80
C ALA A 175 -10.46 2.00 15.94
N HIS A 176 -9.77 2.52 14.93
CA HIS A 176 -9.30 3.89 14.81
C HIS A 176 -10.17 4.76 13.86
N SER A 177 -11.39 4.32 13.53
CA SER A 177 -12.31 5.01 12.62
C SER A 177 -11.75 5.24 11.20
N ILE A 178 -10.74 4.46 10.78
CA ILE A 178 -10.17 4.56 9.44
C ILE A 178 -11.12 3.90 8.44
N ALA A 179 -11.61 4.71 7.49
CA ALA A 179 -12.52 4.29 6.43
C ALA A 179 -11.83 4.07 5.08
N GLU A 180 -10.64 4.68 4.88
CA GLU A 180 -9.91 4.60 3.63
C GLU A 180 -8.39 4.61 3.86
N VAL A 181 -7.69 3.77 3.11
CA VAL A 181 -6.23 3.71 3.01
C VAL A 181 -5.81 4.21 1.65
N ARG A 182 -5.03 5.29 1.61
CA ARG A 182 -4.33 5.76 0.40
C ARG A 182 -2.96 5.13 0.34
N MET A 183 -2.66 4.47 -0.77
CA MET A 183 -1.38 3.80 -0.97
C MET A 183 -0.68 4.28 -2.24
N PHE A 184 0.64 4.15 -2.29
CA PHE A 184 1.40 4.39 -3.51
C PHE A 184 1.22 3.23 -4.50
N SER A 185 1.34 2.01 -4.02
CA SER A 185 1.20 0.81 -4.87
C SER A 185 1.06 -0.46 -4.05
N ALA A 186 0.38 -1.45 -4.64
CA ALA A 186 0.52 -2.85 -4.27
C ALA A 186 1.47 -3.55 -5.26
N TRP A 187 1.07 -3.78 -6.51
CA TRP A 187 1.94 -4.40 -7.50
C TRP A 187 2.83 -3.38 -8.22
N ARG A 188 4.13 -3.70 -8.33
CA ARG A 188 5.09 -3.02 -9.20
C ARG A 188 5.58 -4.01 -10.24
N PRO A 189 5.16 -3.87 -11.51
CA PRO A 189 5.54 -4.83 -12.56
C PRO A 189 7.05 -5.05 -12.59
N PRO A 190 7.53 -6.29 -12.52
CA PRO A 190 8.94 -6.57 -12.73
C PRO A 190 9.34 -6.33 -14.19
N ALA A 191 10.63 -6.39 -14.50
CA ALA A 191 11.14 -6.24 -15.86
C ALA A 191 10.43 -7.19 -16.84
N LYS A 192 10.26 -6.76 -18.11
CA LYS A 192 9.60 -7.59 -19.14
C LYS A 192 10.29 -8.95 -19.37
N SER A 193 11.58 -9.05 -19.05
CA SER A 193 12.35 -10.28 -19.10
C SER A 193 12.08 -11.26 -17.95
N TRP A 194 11.35 -10.84 -16.90
CA TRP A 194 10.99 -11.72 -15.78
C TRP A 194 10.10 -12.86 -16.27
N PRO A 195 10.44 -14.13 -15.95
CA PRO A 195 9.63 -15.28 -16.38
C PRO A 195 8.23 -15.26 -15.79
N MET A 196 7.22 -15.66 -16.58
CA MET A 196 5.84 -15.76 -16.09
C MET A 196 5.65 -16.88 -15.06
N THR A 197 6.59 -17.82 -14.99
CA THR A 197 6.58 -18.95 -14.05
C THR A 197 7.29 -18.66 -12.74
N GLU A 198 7.94 -17.49 -12.62
CA GLU A 198 8.62 -17.05 -11.41
C GLU A 198 7.73 -16.13 -10.58
N TRP A 199 7.61 -16.43 -9.29
CA TRP A 199 6.83 -15.62 -8.35
C TRP A 199 7.70 -14.56 -7.69
N GLY A 200 7.24 -13.33 -7.76
CA GLY A 200 7.89 -12.20 -7.09
C GLY A 200 7.61 -12.19 -5.59
N ARG A 201 8.43 -11.42 -4.88
CA ARG A 201 8.21 -11.06 -3.47
C ARG A 201 7.83 -9.59 -3.40
N ARG A 202 7.32 -9.14 -2.26
CA ARG A 202 6.97 -7.74 -2.03
C ARG A 202 6.07 -7.21 -3.15
N HIS A 203 6.35 -6.00 -3.63
CA HIS A 203 5.60 -5.37 -4.72
C HIS A 203 5.64 -6.13 -6.05
N GLN A 204 6.72 -6.82 -6.38
CA GLN A 204 6.78 -7.62 -7.61
C GLN A 204 5.84 -8.82 -7.58
N GLY A 205 5.57 -9.34 -6.38
CA GLY A 205 4.60 -10.41 -6.13
C GLY A 205 3.20 -9.89 -5.78
N ALA A 206 2.99 -8.57 -5.75
CA ALA A 206 1.77 -7.93 -5.22
C ALA A 206 1.46 -8.34 -3.76
N LEU A 207 2.51 -8.62 -2.99
CA LEU A 207 2.48 -9.12 -1.61
C LEU A 207 2.83 -8.04 -0.58
N ALA A 208 2.90 -6.79 -0.99
CA ALA A 208 3.12 -5.64 -0.13
C ALA A 208 2.29 -4.44 -0.59
N ILE A 209 1.97 -3.54 0.34
CA ILE A 209 1.44 -2.22 0.05
C ILE A 209 2.28 -1.13 0.73
N ASP A 210 2.36 0.03 0.09
CA ASP A 210 2.98 1.23 0.65
C ASP A 210 1.90 2.22 1.06
N VAL A 211 1.51 2.22 2.33
CA VAL A 211 0.46 3.07 2.91
C VAL A 211 1.02 4.46 3.19
N ARG A 212 0.51 5.47 2.50
CA ARG A 212 0.96 6.86 2.67
C ARG A 212 0.03 7.71 3.54
N GLU A 213 -1.26 7.37 3.55
CA GLU A 213 -2.28 8.18 4.21
C GLU A 213 -3.46 7.30 4.64
N LEU A 214 -4.00 7.60 5.80
CA LEU A 214 -5.16 6.95 6.39
C LEU A 214 -6.23 8.02 6.59
N ARG A 215 -7.45 7.77 6.09
CA ARG A 215 -8.57 8.71 6.18
C ARG A 215 -9.65 8.15 7.07
N LYS A 216 -10.03 8.94 8.07
CA LYS A 216 -11.13 8.61 8.96
C LYS A 216 -12.48 8.89 8.31
N ASP A 217 -13.52 8.31 8.87
CA ASP A 217 -14.91 8.51 8.45
C ASP A 217 -15.43 9.93 8.70
N ASN A 218 -14.83 10.67 9.66
CA ASN A 218 -15.11 12.07 9.94
C ASN A 218 -14.36 13.06 9.01
N GLY A 219 -13.55 12.55 8.08
CA GLY A 219 -12.75 13.35 7.14
C GLY A 219 -11.36 13.73 7.62
N GLU A 220 -10.98 13.39 8.87
CA GLU A 220 -9.63 13.58 9.37
C GLU A 220 -8.64 12.71 8.58
N VAL A 221 -7.42 13.22 8.37
CA VAL A 221 -6.38 12.58 7.57
C VAL A 221 -5.11 12.42 8.39
N LEU A 222 -4.64 11.18 8.50
CA LEU A 222 -3.34 10.84 9.06
C LEU A 222 -2.36 10.61 7.90
N ASN A 223 -1.46 11.56 7.65
CA ASN A 223 -0.44 11.46 6.62
C ASN A 223 0.87 10.97 7.23
N VAL A 224 1.45 9.88 6.69
CA VAL A 224 2.66 9.29 7.27
C VAL A 224 3.86 10.22 7.19
N LEU A 225 4.02 10.97 6.08
CA LEU A 225 5.14 11.92 5.93
C LEU A 225 5.08 13.04 6.96
N ASP A 226 3.89 13.59 7.16
CA ASP A 226 3.69 14.82 7.92
C ASP A 226 3.45 14.57 9.41
N HIS A 227 2.93 13.39 9.78
CA HIS A 227 2.44 13.14 11.14
C HIS A 227 3.18 12.02 11.90
N PHE A 228 3.96 11.15 11.24
CA PHE A 228 4.57 10.02 11.96
C PHE A 228 5.64 10.45 12.99
N HIS A 229 6.44 11.46 12.68
CA HIS A 229 7.45 12.06 13.56
C HIS A 229 8.39 11.05 14.24
N GLY A 230 8.79 10.01 13.52
CA GLY A 230 9.71 8.99 14.02
C GLY A 230 11.18 9.41 13.96
N LEU A 231 12.05 8.52 14.45
CA LEU A 231 13.50 8.68 14.40
C LEU A 231 14.15 7.46 13.76
N LEU A 232 15.02 7.68 12.78
CA LEU A 232 15.75 6.61 12.11
C LEU A 232 16.45 5.66 13.09
N GLY A 233 16.18 4.36 12.93
CA GLY A 233 16.73 3.31 13.79
C GLY A 233 16.07 3.17 15.16
N ALA A 234 15.08 4.00 15.50
CA ALA A 234 14.36 3.86 16.77
C ALA A 234 13.48 2.60 16.76
N GLU A 235 13.51 1.86 17.84
CA GLU A 235 12.61 0.74 18.09
C GLU A 235 11.21 1.25 18.42
N GLN A 236 10.20 0.47 18.00
CA GLN A 236 8.78 0.78 18.24
C GLN A 236 8.12 -0.36 18.99
N CYS A 237 7.00 -0.06 19.63
CA CYS A 237 6.15 -1.07 20.28
C CYS A 237 6.85 -1.83 21.42
N VAL A 238 7.88 -1.24 22.00
CA VAL A 238 8.58 -1.75 23.19
C VAL A 238 8.37 -0.77 24.35
N PRO A 239 8.43 -1.21 25.62
CA PRO A 239 8.18 -0.33 26.78
C PRO A 239 9.09 0.91 26.83
N ALA A 240 10.32 0.81 26.30
CA ALA A 240 11.28 1.89 26.22
C ALA A 240 11.29 2.63 24.88
N ALA A 241 10.26 2.45 24.04
CA ALA A 241 10.15 3.16 22.76
C ALA A 241 10.15 4.68 23.00
N ARG A 242 10.90 5.40 22.17
CA ARG A 242 10.86 6.86 22.22
C ARG A 242 9.51 7.35 21.69
N PRO A 243 8.87 8.31 22.38
CA PRO A 243 7.69 8.96 21.85
C PRO A 243 8.03 9.69 20.53
N PRO A 244 7.04 9.91 19.66
CA PRO A 244 7.23 10.74 18.46
C PRO A 244 7.66 12.16 18.86
N ASN A 245 8.36 12.86 17.95
CA ASN A 245 8.79 14.23 18.19
C ASN A 245 8.61 15.08 16.92
N PRO A 246 7.63 16.03 16.87
CA PRO A 246 6.73 16.41 17.96
C PRO A 246 5.73 15.32 18.36
N ASP A 247 5.35 15.30 19.62
CA ASP A 247 4.31 14.40 20.16
C ASP A 247 2.92 15.00 19.93
N SER A 248 2.33 14.69 18.78
CA SER A 248 0.97 15.10 18.40
C SER A 248 -0.03 13.95 18.56
N PRO A 249 -1.34 14.24 18.64
CA PRO A 249 -2.37 13.19 18.63
C PRO A 249 -2.26 12.27 17.41
N GLU A 250 -2.03 12.84 16.23
CA GLU A 250 -1.89 12.10 14.96
C GLU A 250 -0.66 11.19 14.98
N ALA A 251 0.46 11.70 15.53
CA ALA A 251 1.67 10.91 15.66
C ALA A 251 1.47 9.71 16.58
N ARG A 252 0.87 9.92 17.74
CA ARG A 252 0.56 8.83 18.69
C ARG A 252 -0.35 7.79 18.05
N GLU A 253 -1.39 8.23 17.35
CA GLU A 253 -2.32 7.33 16.68
C GLU A 253 -1.66 6.49 15.59
N LEU A 254 -0.79 7.09 14.75
CA LEU A 254 -0.02 6.33 13.75
C LEU A 254 0.90 5.30 14.40
N HIS A 255 1.56 5.63 15.52
CA HIS A 255 2.38 4.68 16.27
C HIS A 255 1.54 3.56 16.90
N GLU A 256 0.36 3.88 17.44
CA GLU A 256 -0.58 2.89 18.00
C GLU A 256 -1.09 1.93 16.94
N LEU A 257 -1.47 2.43 15.74
CA LEU A 257 -1.87 1.63 14.59
C LEU A 257 -0.79 0.64 14.17
N VAL A 258 0.46 1.10 14.06
CA VAL A 258 1.60 0.24 13.75
C VAL A 258 1.77 -0.85 14.81
N CYS A 259 1.66 -0.48 16.09
CA CYS A 259 1.82 -1.43 17.18
C CYS A 259 0.64 -2.43 17.27
N ALA A 260 -0.57 -2.01 16.94
CA ALA A 260 -1.72 -2.91 16.84
C ALA A 260 -1.57 -3.91 15.69
N ALA A 261 -1.17 -3.45 14.50
CA ALA A 261 -0.86 -4.31 13.37
C ALA A 261 0.26 -5.31 13.68
N ALA A 262 1.29 -4.86 14.39
CA ALA A 262 2.39 -5.72 14.81
C ALA A 262 1.92 -6.82 15.78
N ARG A 263 1.07 -6.51 16.73
CA ARG A 263 0.51 -7.49 17.67
C ARG A 263 -0.42 -8.51 17.01
N ALA A 264 -1.15 -8.07 15.99
CA ALA A 264 -2.06 -8.94 15.24
C ALA A 264 -1.33 -9.94 14.33
N HIS A 265 -0.06 -9.70 14.01
CA HIS A 265 0.76 -10.53 13.11
C HIS A 265 0.07 -10.86 11.77
N VAL A 266 -0.71 -9.91 11.25
CA VAL A 266 -1.37 -10.05 9.94
C VAL A 266 -0.43 -9.81 8.76
N PHE A 267 0.76 -9.26 9.05
CA PHE A 267 1.87 -9.10 8.11
C PHE A 267 3.13 -9.77 8.66
N ASN A 268 4.05 -10.20 7.79
CA ASN A 268 5.36 -10.70 8.20
C ASN A 268 6.36 -9.56 8.40
N SER A 269 6.20 -8.47 7.68
CA SER A 269 7.08 -7.30 7.76
C SER A 269 6.30 -6.01 7.77
N ILE A 270 6.63 -5.15 8.72
CA ILE A 270 6.14 -3.78 8.81
C ILE A 270 7.37 -2.86 8.85
N LEU A 271 7.55 -2.05 7.80
CA LEU A 271 8.59 -1.03 7.75
C LEU A 271 7.95 0.34 7.88
N THR A 272 8.51 1.16 8.77
CA THR A 272 8.01 2.50 9.07
C THR A 272 9.06 3.55 8.69
N PRO A 273 8.78 4.84 8.83
CA PRO A 273 9.76 5.90 8.65
C PRO A 273 11.02 5.76 9.54
N ASN A 274 10.95 4.97 10.61
CA ASN A 274 12.12 4.69 11.45
C ASN A 274 13.13 3.74 10.78
N TYR A 275 12.72 2.99 9.76
CA TYR A 275 13.59 1.98 9.13
C TYR A 275 14.73 2.61 8.32
N ASN A 276 14.41 3.46 7.38
CA ASN A 276 15.40 4.15 6.54
C ASN A 276 14.77 5.34 5.78
N PRO A 277 15.56 6.23 5.18
CA PRO A 277 15.05 7.40 4.46
C PRO A 277 14.12 7.11 3.29
N ALA A 278 14.18 5.92 2.69
CA ALA A 278 13.29 5.53 1.59
C ALA A 278 11.85 5.30 2.06
N HIS A 279 11.65 5.01 3.35
CA HIS A 279 10.33 4.78 3.95
C HIS A 279 9.79 6.02 4.69
N LYS A 280 10.42 7.20 4.56
CA LYS A 280 10.05 8.41 5.31
C LYS A 280 8.58 8.86 5.17
N ASN A 281 7.89 8.43 4.11
CA ASN A 281 6.56 8.90 3.73
C ASN A 281 5.50 7.80 3.61
N HIS A 282 5.80 6.59 4.08
CA HIS A 282 4.84 5.48 4.03
C HIS A 282 5.17 4.38 5.02
N PHE A 283 4.18 3.57 5.34
CA PHE A 283 4.36 2.25 5.92
C PHE A 283 4.42 1.21 4.80
N HIS A 284 5.45 0.39 4.81
CA HIS A 284 5.50 -0.79 3.95
C HIS A 284 4.99 -2.00 4.73
N LEU A 285 3.85 -2.54 4.33
CA LEU A 285 3.20 -3.69 4.93
C LEU A 285 3.32 -4.88 3.98
N GLU A 286 3.93 -5.98 4.44
CA GLU A 286 4.28 -7.11 3.58
C GLU A 286 3.84 -8.45 4.15
N LEU A 287 3.28 -9.29 3.29
CA LEU A 287 3.11 -10.72 3.51
C LEU A 287 4.17 -11.46 2.71
N THR A 288 5.03 -12.21 3.39
CA THR A 288 6.06 -13.04 2.74
C THR A 288 5.61 -14.50 2.78
N PRO A 289 5.45 -15.18 1.62
CA PRO A 289 5.11 -16.59 1.58
C PRO A 289 6.20 -17.49 2.17
N ASP A 290 5.77 -18.62 2.70
CA ASP A 290 6.63 -19.71 3.19
C ASP A 290 7.60 -19.32 4.31
N VAL A 291 7.21 -18.34 5.15
CA VAL A 291 7.97 -17.91 6.33
C VAL A 291 7.10 -17.85 7.58
N ASP A 292 7.75 -18.00 8.73
CA ASP A 292 7.14 -17.97 10.07
C ASP A 292 7.76 -16.89 10.97
N TRP A 293 8.52 -15.95 10.38
CA TRP A 293 9.11 -14.83 11.10
C TRP A 293 8.29 -13.56 10.98
N PHE A 294 8.49 -12.67 11.93
CA PHE A 294 7.93 -11.32 11.95
C PHE A 294 9.03 -10.26 12.13
N MET A 295 8.89 -9.12 11.49
CA MET A 295 9.80 -7.98 11.58
C MET A 295 9.01 -6.67 11.63
N LEU A 296 9.30 -5.85 12.66
CA LEU A 296 8.90 -4.43 12.74
C LEU A 296 10.13 -3.53 12.73
N ARG A 297 10.15 -2.51 11.86
CA ARG A 297 11.24 -1.51 11.77
C ARG A 297 10.70 -0.12 11.45
#